data_735b21bac2bcc4c4dba48c169c21befe
#
_entry.id   735b21bac2bcc4c4dba48c169c21befe
#
_cell.length_a   1.000
_cell.length_b   1.000
_cell.length_c   1.000
_cell.angle_alpha   90.00
_cell.angle_beta   90.00
_cell.angle_gamma   90.00
#
_symmetry.space_group_name_H-M   'P 1'
#
loop_
_entity.id
_entity.type
_entity.pdbx_description
1 polymer ?
#
loop_
_entity_poly.entity_id
_entity_poly.type
_entity_poly.pdbx_seq_one_letter_code
_entity_poly.pdbx_strand_id
1 'polypeptide(L)'
;MMKKMLSACCALILILAFSACKEKENGGYQVSSVSIRLVYPEGSGFEPVEGVSVTLKNTSGSTTFSQSTNAEGVAVFEVPQGIYEASASDKRVADAKVYLFNGLNTSVNVTQETVEATIKLEMSLGGSVLIKELYVGGCPKDDGSGTFAMDQYVVLYNNSSETLDISDFALGMVNPYNPHASNKDYVNGELFYAAEGWIPAGTAVWYFDKQVQLEAGKELVIALNGAIDHTQTYSQSVNLANRTYYCLYDIEDFNNAKYYPSPSELISTDHYLKAYKYGLGNAWPVSQFGPAFFVFRPESTTLQAFVDDASTTNLYGGSASQP
;
A
#
# COMPACT_ATOMS: atom_id res chain seq x y z
N MET A 1 2.61 -70.13 -2.97
CA MET A 1 3.60 -69.69 -2.00
C MET A 1 4.82 -69.00 -2.66
N MET A 2 4.76 -68.60 -3.94
CA MET A 2 5.87 -68.05 -4.73
C MET A 2 5.76 -66.57 -5.12
N LYS A 3 4.67 -65.89 -4.73
CA LYS A 3 4.45 -64.44 -5.04
C LYS A 3 4.86 -63.46 -3.93
N LYS A 4 5.26 -63.95 -2.74
CA LYS A 4 5.69 -63.10 -1.62
C LYS A 4 7.21 -62.95 -1.45
N MET A 5 8.02 -63.70 -2.18
CA MET A 5 9.48 -63.61 -2.10
C MET A 5 10.11 -62.64 -3.14
N LEU A 6 9.37 -62.25 -4.19
CA LEU A 6 9.88 -61.33 -5.22
C LEU A 6 9.78 -59.87 -4.82
N SER A 7 8.94 -59.55 -3.82
CA SER A 7 8.75 -58.14 -3.35
C SER A 7 9.81 -57.70 -2.33
N ALA A 8 10.48 -58.65 -1.66
CA ALA A 8 11.52 -58.32 -0.68
C ALA A 8 12.90 -58.06 -1.28
N CYS A 9 13.20 -58.61 -2.47
CA CYS A 9 14.46 -58.38 -3.15
C CYS A 9 14.54 -57.02 -3.90
N CYS A 10 13.41 -56.49 -4.37
CA CYS A 10 13.40 -55.16 -5.02
C CYS A 10 13.54 -53.99 -4.04
N ALA A 11 13.14 -54.18 -2.77
CA ALA A 11 13.28 -53.14 -1.75
C ALA A 11 14.72 -52.99 -1.21
N LEU A 12 15.53 -54.06 -1.30
CA LEU A 12 16.91 -54.06 -0.80
C LEU A 12 17.92 -53.53 -1.82
N ILE A 13 17.57 -53.48 -3.12
CA ILE A 13 18.44 -52.96 -4.20
C ILE A 13 18.33 -51.42 -4.33
N LEU A 14 17.24 -50.81 -3.85
CA LEU A 14 17.09 -49.34 -3.89
C LEU A 14 17.85 -48.60 -2.78
N ILE A 15 18.32 -49.30 -1.73
CA ILE A 15 19.05 -48.65 -0.62
C ILE A 15 20.56 -48.60 -0.87
N LEU A 16 21.08 -49.32 -1.85
CA LEU A 16 22.50 -49.36 -2.17
C LEU A 16 22.95 -48.40 -3.30
N ALA A 17 22.03 -47.68 -3.91
CA ALA A 17 22.33 -46.73 -5.00
C ALA A 17 22.62 -45.28 -4.53
N PHE A 18 22.54 -44.98 -3.23
CA PHE A 18 22.83 -43.62 -2.73
C PHE A 18 24.18 -43.49 -2.00
N SER A 19 25.04 -44.46 -2.10
CA SER A 19 26.35 -44.45 -1.41
C SER A 19 27.57 -44.31 -2.33
N ALA A 20 27.42 -43.93 -3.59
CA ALA A 20 28.57 -43.76 -4.49
C ALA A 20 28.44 -42.53 -5.30
N CYS A 21 28.80 -41.38 -4.75
CA CYS A 21 29.43 -40.25 -5.39
C CYS A 21 29.86 -39.25 -4.32
N LYS A 22 30.93 -39.53 -3.59
CA LYS A 22 31.81 -38.52 -3.05
C LYS A 22 33.00 -38.41 -3.98
N GLU A 23 32.78 -37.76 -5.11
CA GLU A 23 33.88 -37.12 -5.82
C GLU A 23 34.18 -35.79 -5.13
N LYS A 24 35.39 -35.71 -4.59
CA LYS A 24 35.99 -34.46 -4.19
C LYS A 24 36.27 -33.65 -5.46
N GLU A 25 35.31 -32.82 -5.87
CA GLU A 25 35.66 -31.71 -6.75
C GLU A 25 36.35 -30.63 -5.87
N ASN A 26 37.65 -30.51 -6.07
CA ASN A 26 38.43 -29.34 -5.63
C ASN A 26 37.93 -28.11 -6.38
N GLY A 27 37.07 -27.32 -5.78
CA GLY A 27 36.49 -26.10 -6.34
C GLY A 27 35.11 -25.74 -5.80
N GLY A 28 34.61 -26.47 -4.79
CA GLY A 28 33.33 -26.20 -4.17
C GLY A 28 33.38 -24.86 -3.46
N TYR A 29 32.44 -23.98 -3.79
CA TYR A 29 32.18 -22.76 -3.03
C TYR A 29 31.98 -23.16 -1.57
N GLN A 30 32.77 -22.52 -0.69
CA GLN A 30 32.61 -22.76 0.74
C GLN A 30 31.28 -22.19 1.16
N VAL A 31 30.38 -23.06 1.61
CA VAL A 31 29.04 -22.69 2.10
C VAL A 31 29.16 -22.39 3.59
N SER A 32 28.57 -21.28 3.98
CA SER A 32 28.54 -20.80 5.36
C SER A 32 27.13 -20.79 5.90
N SER A 33 26.98 -21.12 7.18
CA SER A 33 25.70 -21.02 7.88
C SER A 33 25.53 -19.61 8.43
N VAL A 34 24.46 -18.93 8.02
CA VAL A 34 24.17 -17.54 8.40
C VAL A 34 22.86 -17.46 9.17
N SER A 35 22.95 -17.06 10.42
CA SER A 35 21.78 -16.86 11.31
C SER A 35 21.42 -15.37 11.35
N ILE A 36 20.24 -15.03 10.87
CA ILE A 36 19.70 -13.67 10.89
C ILE A 36 18.62 -13.58 11.95
N ARG A 37 18.86 -12.76 12.97
CA ARG A 37 17.92 -12.49 14.06
C ARG A 37 17.15 -11.20 13.79
N LEU A 38 15.82 -11.25 13.93
CA LEU A 38 14.97 -10.06 13.93
C LEU A 38 14.89 -9.47 15.34
N VAL A 39 15.07 -8.15 15.44
CA VAL A 39 14.96 -7.40 16.70
C VAL A 39 13.86 -6.36 16.54
N TYR A 40 12.78 -6.56 17.28
CA TYR A 40 11.65 -5.62 17.32
C TYR A 40 12.00 -4.41 18.19
N PRO A 41 11.38 -3.24 17.94
CA PRO A 41 11.65 -2.04 18.71
C PRO A 41 11.31 -2.23 20.19
N GLU A 42 12.18 -1.75 21.05
CA GLU A 42 11.97 -1.79 22.49
C GLU A 42 10.70 -1.02 22.89
N GLY A 43 9.89 -1.61 23.76
CA GLY A 43 8.62 -1.00 24.18
C GLY A 43 7.49 -1.08 23.17
N SER A 44 7.67 -1.72 22.01
CA SER A 44 6.60 -1.90 21.02
C SER A 44 5.49 -2.84 21.46
N GLY A 45 5.75 -3.71 22.45
CA GLY A 45 4.82 -4.76 22.87
C GLY A 45 4.75 -5.97 21.94
N PHE A 46 5.62 -6.02 20.92
CA PHE A 46 5.68 -7.14 19.97
C PHE A 46 6.96 -7.94 20.17
N GLU A 47 6.78 -9.26 20.18
CA GLU A 47 7.88 -10.22 20.33
C GLU A 47 8.14 -10.94 18.99
N PRO A 48 9.35 -11.51 18.82
CA PRO A 48 9.67 -12.35 17.67
C PRO A 48 8.66 -13.50 17.50
N VAL A 49 8.40 -13.89 16.25
CA VAL A 49 7.53 -15.04 15.94
C VAL A 49 8.10 -15.86 14.81
N GLU A 50 7.58 -17.07 14.69
CA GLU A 50 7.82 -17.96 13.58
C GLU A 50 7.12 -17.48 12.30
N GLY A 51 7.76 -17.72 11.15
CA GLY A 51 7.14 -17.54 9.83
C GLY A 51 7.38 -16.19 9.17
N VAL A 52 8.12 -15.26 9.81
CA VAL A 52 8.47 -13.99 9.15
C VAL A 52 9.51 -14.24 8.07
N SER A 53 9.23 -13.80 6.85
CA SER A 53 10.13 -13.95 5.72
C SER A 53 11.34 -13.02 5.83
N VAL A 54 12.53 -13.61 5.78
CA VAL A 54 13.81 -12.89 5.72
C VAL A 54 14.44 -13.17 4.35
N THR A 55 14.90 -12.10 3.71
CA THR A 55 15.58 -12.17 2.41
C THR A 55 17.04 -11.80 2.56
N LEU A 56 17.92 -12.61 1.96
CA LEU A 56 19.36 -12.39 1.93
C LEU A 56 19.81 -12.27 0.47
N LYS A 57 20.22 -11.07 0.04
CA LYS A 57 20.59 -10.74 -1.34
C LYS A 57 22.10 -10.52 -1.45
N ASN A 58 22.76 -11.23 -2.36
CA ASN A 58 24.17 -11.01 -2.63
C ASN A 58 24.41 -9.63 -3.29
N THR A 59 25.30 -8.82 -2.72
CA THR A 59 25.56 -7.46 -3.22
C THR A 59 26.40 -7.42 -4.49
N SER A 60 27.15 -8.50 -4.80
CA SER A 60 27.99 -8.63 -5.99
C SER A 60 27.29 -9.33 -7.14
N GLY A 61 26.06 -9.83 -6.94
CA GLY A 61 25.29 -10.60 -7.91
C GLY A 61 23.78 -10.40 -7.75
N SER A 62 23.00 -11.12 -8.54
CA SER A 62 21.53 -11.07 -8.50
C SER A 62 20.93 -12.19 -7.64
N THR A 63 21.75 -13.01 -6.96
CA THR A 63 21.27 -14.16 -6.20
C THR A 63 20.60 -13.71 -4.90
N THR A 64 19.39 -14.20 -4.70
CA THR A 64 18.58 -13.91 -3.50
C THR A 64 18.16 -15.24 -2.87
N PHE A 65 18.28 -15.30 -1.55
CA PHE A 65 17.83 -16.41 -0.72
C PHE A 65 16.71 -15.92 0.19
N SER A 66 15.73 -16.77 0.47
CA SER A 66 14.65 -16.46 1.40
C SER A 66 14.44 -17.60 2.36
N GLN A 67 14.28 -17.28 3.65
CA GLN A 67 13.98 -18.20 4.72
C GLN A 67 12.97 -17.59 5.68
N SER A 68 12.22 -18.41 6.36
CA SER A 68 11.31 -17.98 7.42
C SER A 68 11.98 -18.08 8.80
N THR A 69 11.62 -17.18 9.71
CA THR A 69 12.07 -17.24 11.09
C THR A 69 11.48 -18.45 11.83
N ASN A 70 12.22 -18.93 12.82
CA ASN A 70 11.71 -19.83 13.87
C ASN A 70 11.00 -19.01 14.97
N ALA A 71 10.55 -19.70 16.04
CA ALA A 71 9.83 -19.07 17.15
C ALA A 71 10.65 -17.99 17.91
N GLU A 72 11.97 -18.10 17.88
CA GLU A 72 12.91 -17.11 18.48
C GLU A 72 13.22 -15.94 17.53
N GLY A 73 12.55 -15.87 16.36
CA GLY A 73 12.73 -14.84 15.35
C GLY A 73 14.07 -14.93 14.59
N VAL A 74 14.59 -16.14 14.41
CA VAL A 74 15.86 -16.39 13.72
C VAL A 74 15.60 -17.17 12.42
N ALA A 75 16.11 -16.63 11.31
CA ALA A 75 16.16 -17.32 10.01
C ALA A 75 17.59 -17.81 9.75
N VAL A 76 17.74 -19.08 9.33
CA VAL A 76 19.05 -19.70 9.07
C VAL A 76 19.19 -20.00 7.58
N PHE A 77 20.30 -19.55 7.02
CA PHE A 77 20.64 -19.68 5.60
C PHE A 77 21.95 -20.48 5.42
N GLU A 78 22.00 -21.26 4.37
CA GLU A 78 23.22 -21.88 3.88
C GLU A 78 23.61 -21.21 2.55
N VAL A 79 24.64 -20.36 2.58
CA VAL A 79 24.99 -19.50 1.44
C VAL A 79 26.51 -19.46 1.19
N PRO A 80 26.97 -19.22 -0.04
CA PRO A 80 28.38 -18.97 -0.33
C PRO A 80 28.96 -17.79 0.44
N GLN A 81 30.26 -17.79 0.67
CA GLN A 81 30.95 -16.62 1.22
C GLN A 81 30.77 -15.40 0.32
N GLY A 82 30.58 -14.23 0.94
CA GLY A 82 30.31 -12.98 0.23
C GLY A 82 29.77 -11.88 1.14
N ILE A 83 29.39 -10.77 0.54
CA ILE A 83 28.69 -9.66 1.21
C ILE A 83 27.24 -9.69 0.79
N TYR A 84 26.36 -9.59 1.76
CA TYR A 84 24.91 -9.68 1.56
C TYR A 84 24.20 -8.48 2.19
N GLU A 85 23.05 -8.17 1.61
CA GLU A 85 22.03 -7.32 2.19
C GLU A 85 20.92 -8.22 2.73
N ALA A 86 20.55 -8.05 4.00
CA ALA A 86 19.47 -8.79 4.63
C ALA A 86 18.28 -7.86 4.90
N SER A 87 17.09 -8.24 4.47
CA SER A 87 15.85 -7.49 4.70
C SER A 87 14.74 -8.38 5.26
N ALA A 88 13.87 -7.78 6.05
CA ALA A 88 12.68 -8.43 6.57
C ALA A 88 11.52 -7.44 6.65
N SER A 89 10.30 -7.98 6.47
CA SER A 89 9.06 -7.24 6.66
C SER A 89 8.06 -8.12 7.39
N ASP A 90 7.42 -7.56 8.43
CA ASP A 90 6.39 -8.23 9.21
C ASP A 90 5.17 -7.32 9.38
N LYS A 91 3.97 -7.90 9.37
CA LYS A 91 2.70 -7.20 9.55
C LYS A 91 1.95 -7.84 10.72
N ARG A 92 1.61 -7.02 11.70
CA ARG A 92 0.81 -7.43 12.86
C ARG A 92 -0.47 -6.63 12.95
N VAL A 93 -1.51 -7.27 13.46
CA VAL A 93 -2.77 -6.59 13.77
C VAL A 93 -3.02 -6.77 15.27
N ALA A 94 -3.19 -5.64 15.96
CA ALA A 94 -3.53 -5.61 17.39
C ALA A 94 -4.41 -4.38 17.64
N ASP A 95 -5.44 -4.52 18.48
CA ASP A 95 -6.37 -3.44 18.87
C ASP A 95 -6.97 -2.68 17.67
N ALA A 96 -7.36 -3.43 16.62
CA ALA A 96 -7.86 -2.91 15.33
C ALA A 96 -6.88 -1.98 14.59
N LYS A 97 -5.60 -1.98 14.97
CA LYS A 97 -4.52 -1.23 14.30
C LYS A 97 -3.60 -2.19 13.57
N VAL A 98 -3.04 -1.72 12.46
CA VAL A 98 -2.06 -2.44 11.67
C VAL A 98 -0.68 -1.89 11.98
N TYR A 99 0.21 -2.76 12.42
CA TYR A 99 1.62 -2.44 12.68
C TYR A 99 2.47 -3.06 11.59
N LEU A 100 3.31 -2.26 10.98
CA LEU A 100 4.25 -2.67 9.95
C LEU A 100 5.67 -2.57 10.52
N PHE A 101 6.40 -3.66 10.39
CA PHE A 101 7.79 -3.74 10.82
C PHE A 101 8.64 -3.99 9.59
N ASN A 102 9.60 -3.10 9.34
CA ASN A 102 10.52 -3.20 8.23
C ASN A 102 11.95 -3.02 8.72
N GLY A 103 12.86 -3.81 8.21
CA GLY A 103 14.25 -3.72 8.58
C GLY A 103 15.19 -4.10 7.45
N LEU A 104 16.35 -3.48 7.46
CA LEU A 104 17.41 -3.69 6.50
C LEU A 104 18.77 -3.71 7.21
N ASN A 105 19.58 -4.72 6.89
CA ASN A 105 21.00 -4.74 7.20
C ASN A 105 21.77 -4.80 5.88
N THR A 106 22.42 -3.72 5.53
CA THR A 106 23.10 -3.52 4.23
C THR A 106 24.45 -4.21 4.12
N SER A 107 24.98 -4.81 5.21
CA SER A 107 26.33 -5.36 5.22
C SER A 107 26.45 -6.60 6.13
N VAL A 108 25.94 -7.73 5.65
CA VAL A 108 26.15 -9.05 6.26
C VAL A 108 27.38 -9.67 5.59
N ASN A 109 28.51 -9.65 6.32
CA ASN A 109 29.79 -10.16 5.80
C ASN A 109 29.93 -11.65 6.12
N VAL A 110 29.78 -12.48 5.11
CA VAL A 110 29.87 -13.95 5.23
C VAL A 110 31.28 -14.39 4.81
N THR A 111 32.17 -14.43 5.78
CA THR A 111 33.61 -14.77 5.60
C THR A 111 34.07 -15.95 6.42
N GLN A 112 33.17 -16.48 7.28
CA GLN A 112 33.45 -17.60 8.19
C GLN A 112 32.42 -18.70 7.97
N GLU A 113 32.69 -19.89 8.48
CA GLU A 113 31.80 -21.06 8.38
C GLU A 113 30.42 -20.78 9.05
N THR A 114 30.43 -20.02 10.14
CA THR A 114 29.20 -19.61 10.84
C THR A 114 29.21 -18.10 11.05
N VAL A 115 28.11 -17.43 10.71
CA VAL A 115 27.93 -16.00 10.83
C VAL A 115 26.58 -15.71 11.52
N GLU A 116 26.61 -14.79 12.48
CA GLU A 116 25.39 -14.25 13.09
C GLU A 116 25.23 -12.78 12.71
N ALA A 117 24.04 -12.38 12.34
CA ALA A 117 23.71 -11.00 12.04
C ALA A 117 22.30 -10.66 12.54
N THR A 118 22.01 -9.37 12.61
CA THR A 118 20.76 -8.86 13.15
C THR A 118 20.14 -7.89 12.17
N ILE A 119 18.82 -7.97 12.01
CA ILE A 119 18.00 -6.93 11.39
C ILE A 119 17.22 -6.24 12.51
N LYS A 120 17.49 -4.95 12.73
CA LYS A 120 16.67 -4.12 13.59
C LYS A 120 15.45 -3.68 12.79
N LEU A 121 14.28 -3.99 13.29
CA LEU A 121 13.01 -3.62 12.69
C LEU A 121 12.59 -2.23 13.17
N GLU A 122 12.10 -1.42 12.27
CA GLU A 122 11.44 -0.16 12.58
C GLU A 122 9.92 -0.37 12.48
N MET A 123 9.19 0.13 13.47
CA MET A 123 7.74 0.02 13.54
C MET A 123 7.10 1.27 12.96
N SER A 124 6.13 1.07 12.10
CA SER A 124 5.20 2.11 11.66
C SER A 124 3.76 1.67 11.85
N LEU A 125 2.88 2.62 12.12
CA LEU A 125 1.46 2.36 12.19
C LEU A 125 0.90 2.40 10.76
N GLY A 126 0.39 1.27 10.29
CA GLY A 126 -0.32 1.19 9.03
C GLY A 126 -1.77 1.62 9.21
N GLY A 127 -2.30 2.39 8.26
CA GLY A 127 -3.74 2.68 8.24
C GLY A 127 -4.58 1.40 8.09
N SER A 128 -5.73 1.37 8.73
CA SER A 128 -6.72 0.29 8.53
C SER A 128 -7.35 0.37 7.13
N VAL A 129 -7.51 1.58 6.60
CA VAL A 129 -7.93 1.84 5.22
C VAL A 129 -6.77 2.46 4.46
N LEU A 130 -6.45 1.91 3.30
CA LEU A 130 -5.35 2.34 2.45
C LEU A 130 -5.87 2.72 1.06
N ILE A 131 -5.18 3.63 0.39
CA ILE A 131 -5.30 3.79 -1.05
C ILE A 131 -4.45 2.70 -1.68
N LYS A 132 -5.10 1.71 -2.31
CA LYS A 132 -4.44 0.59 -2.97
C LYS A 132 -4.05 0.93 -4.41
N GLU A 133 -4.90 1.67 -5.10
CA GLU A 133 -4.70 2.07 -6.49
C GLU A 133 -5.18 3.50 -6.69
N LEU A 134 -4.44 4.25 -7.47
CA LEU A 134 -4.79 5.59 -7.89
C LEU A 134 -4.58 5.69 -9.42
N TYR A 135 -5.68 5.67 -10.17
CA TYR A 135 -5.67 5.84 -11.60
C TYR A 135 -6.05 7.27 -11.97
N VAL A 136 -5.06 8.07 -12.35
CA VAL A 136 -5.24 9.49 -12.68
C VAL A 136 -4.67 9.87 -14.04
N GLY A 137 -3.87 9.00 -14.65
CA GLY A 137 -3.20 9.26 -15.92
C GLY A 137 -4.16 9.39 -17.11
N GLY A 138 -5.30 8.73 -17.03
CA GLY A 138 -6.23 8.63 -18.15
C GLY A 138 -5.76 7.68 -19.25
N CYS A 139 -6.53 7.57 -20.31
CA CYS A 139 -6.23 6.70 -21.46
C CYS A 139 -5.92 7.51 -22.74
N PRO A 140 -5.18 6.93 -23.71
CA PRO A 140 -5.06 7.53 -25.04
C PRO A 140 -6.43 7.64 -25.71
N LYS A 141 -6.68 8.73 -26.42
CA LYS A 141 -7.86 8.84 -27.30
C LYS A 141 -7.65 8.02 -28.57
N ASP A 142 -8.71 7.41 -29.07
CA ASP A 142 -8.65 6.50 -30.21
C ASP A 142 -8.17 7.17 -31.52
N ASP A 143 -8.34 8.50 -31.63
CA ASP A 143 -7.90 9.29 -32.76
C ASP A 143 -6.43 9.79 -32.64
N GLY A 144 -5.76 9.44 -31.55
CA GLY A 144 -4.38 9.89 -31.28
C GLY A 144 -4.24 11.37 -30.92
N SER A 145 -5.34 12.10 -30.69
CA SER A 145 -5.30 13.55 -30.41
C SER A 145 -4.86 13.89 -28.99
N GLY A 146 -4.40 12.93 -28.21
CA GLY A 146 -3.92 13.09 -26.83
C GLY A 146 -4.58 12.14 -25.84
N THR A 147 -4.70 12.57 -24.59
CA THR A 147 -5.18 11.76 -23.47
C THR A 147 -6.56 12.21 -23.02
N PHE A 148 -7.42 11.25 -22.71
CA PHE A 148 -8.68 11.45 -21.99
C PHE A 148 -8.44 11.21 -20.51
N ALA A 149 -8.92 12.08 -19.64
CA ALA A 149 -8.63 12.05 -18.20
C ALA A 149 -9.89 12.23 -17.33
N MET A 150 -11.05 11.82 -17.82
CA MET A 150 -12.28 11.83 -17.02
C MET A 150 -12.68 10.42 -16.55
N ASP A 151 -11.82 9.44 -16.74
CA ASP A 151 -11.97 8.05 -16.33
C ASP A 151 -11.16 7.72 -15.06
N GLN A 152 -10.91 8.75 -14.25
CA GLN A 152 -10.07 8.66 -13.05
C GLN A 152 -10.82 8.01 -11.89
N TYR A 153 -10.10 7.18 -11.12
CA TYR A 153 -10.65 6.52 -9.94
C TYR A 153 -9.56 6.27 -8.87
N VAL A 154 -10.03 5.99 -7.67
CA VAL A 154 -9.21 5.51 -6.55
C VAL A 154 -9.81 4.21 -6.04
N VAL A 155 -8.94 3.30 -5.58
CA VAL A 155 -9.34 2.06 -4.90
C VAL A 155 -8.91 2.16 -3.45
N LEU A 156 -9.88 2.13 -2.55
CA LEU A 156 -9.65 1.96 -1.12
C LEU A 156 -9.59 0.46 -0.79
N TYR A 157 -8.78 0.12 0.19
CA TYR A 157 -8.57 -1.26 0.62
C TYR A 157 -8.61 -1.35 2.14
N ASN A 158 -9.39 -2.29 2.66
CA ASN A 158 -9.37 -2.63 4.07
C ASN A 158 -8.16 -3.53 4.38
N ASN A 159 -7.14 -2.94 4.97
CA ASN A 159 -5.89 -3.62 5.33
C ASN A 159 -5.95 -4.33 6.70
N SER A 160 -7.08 -4.23 7.41
CA SER A 160 -7.29 -4.91 8.70
C SER A 160 -7.80 -6.34 8.52
N SER A 161 -7.90 -7.07 9.61
CA SER A 161 -8.47 -8.42 9.66
C SER A 161 -9.98 -8.47 9.93
N GLU A 162 -10.61 -7.30 10.08
CA GLU A 162 -12.01 -7.18 10.46
C GLU A 162 -12.78 -6.34 9.45
N THR A 163 -14.11 -6.49 9.42
CA THR A 163 -14.96 -5.58 8.68
C THR A 163 -14.93 -4.20 9.34
N LEU A 164 -14.66 -3.16 8.57
CA LEU A 164 -14.60 -1.79 9.04
C LEU A 164 -15.81 -1.00 8.58
N ASP A 165 -16.37 -0.20 9.48
CA ASP A 165 -17.21 0.92 9.09
C ASP A 165 -16.29 2.06 8.65
N ILE A 166 -16.40 2.43 7.37
CA ILE A 166 -15.57 3.48 6.76
C ILE A 166 -16.34 4.78 6.53
N SER A 167 -17.53 4.90 7.08
CA SER A 167 -18.41 6.07 6.90
C SER A 167 -17.83 7.36 7.47
N ASP A 168 -16.94 7.26 8.44
CA ASP A 168 -16.24 8.38 9.06
C ASP A 168 -14.87 8.70 8.43
N PHE A 169 -14.54 8.02 7.33
CA PHE A 169 -13.35 8.35 6.54
C PHE A 169 -13.67 9.40 5.48
N ALA A 170 -12.68 10.23 5.19
CA ALA A 170 -12.72 11.18 4.08
C ALA A 170 -11.52 10.99 3.14
N LEU A 171 -11.76 11.27 1.87
CA LEU A 171 -10.77 11.28 0.79
C LEU A 171 -10.42 12.74 0.48
N GLY A 172 -9.15 13.05 0.41
CA GLY A 172 -8.66 14.37 0.04
C GLY A 172 -7.46 14.31 -0.90
N MET A 173 -7.06 15.48 -1.38
CA MET A 173 -5.89 15.67 -2.22
C MET A 173 -5.04 16.81 -1.66
N VAL A 174 -3.75 16.56 -1.53
CA VAL A 174 -2.79 17.52 -0.98
C VAL A 174 -2.54 18.65 -1.97
N ASN A 175 -2.44 19.89 -1.48
CA ASN A 175 -1.97 21.03 -2.28
C ASN A 175 -0.42 20.99 -2.46
N PRO A 176 0.08 21.44 -3.62
CA PRO A 176 -0.65 21.80 -4.84
C PRO A 176 -1.19 20.57 -5.57
N TYR A 177 -2.24 20.73 -6.33
CA TYR A 177 -2.93 19.62 -7.01
C TYR A 177 -2.08 18.86 -8.06
N ASN A 178 -0.90 19.38 -8.40
CA ASN A 178 0.10 18.68 -9.22
C ASN A 178 1.51 19.30 -9.02
N PRO A 179 2.59 18.59 -9.47
CA PRO A 179 3.97 19.02 -9.26
C PRO A 179 4.39 20.24 -10.13
N HIS A 180 3.58 20.63 -11.10
CA HIS A 180 3.84 21.80 -11.96
C HIS A 180 3.24 23.10 -11.40
N ALA A 181 2.33 22.99 -10.44
CA ALA A 181 1.76 24.17 -9.80
C ALA A 181 2.77 24.80 -8.83
N SER A 182 2.75 26.12 -8.72
CA SER A 182 3.56 26.81 -7.72
C SER A 182 3.15 26.38 -6.33
N ASN A 183 4.09 25.82 -5.56
CA ASN A 183 3.87 25.49 -4.17
C ASN A 183 4.18 26.73 -3.31
N LYS A 184 3.12 27.37 -2.83
CA LYS A 184 3.20 28.56 -1.97
C LYS A 184 3.50 28.22 -0.51
N ASP A 185 3.39 26.95 -0.17
CA ASP A 185 3.57 26.46 1.19
C ASP A 185 5.04 26.17 1.52
N TYR A 186 5.94 26.34 0.54
CA TYR A 186 7.39 26.28 0.75
C TYR A 186 7.92 27.66 1.14
N VAL A 187 8.51 27.73 2.33
CA VAL A 187 9.22 28.91 2.82
C VAL A 187 10.66 28.50 3.10
N ASN A 188 11.62 29.18 2.46
CA ASN A 188 13.05 28.88 2.58
C ASN A 188 13.43 27.41 2.26
N GLY A 189 12.69 26.76 1.37
CA GLY A 189 12.95 25.38 0.97
C GLY A 189 12.33 24.31 1.84
N GLU A 190 11.52 24.68 2.84
CA GLU A 190 10.80 23.78 3.73
C GLU A 190 9.29 24.02 3.66
N LEU A 191 8.49 22.99 3.85
CA LEU A 191 7.05 23.11 4.02
C LEU A 191 6.78 23.73 5.40
N PHE A 192 6.18 24.93 5.44
CA PHE A 192 6.03 25.67 6.70
C PHE A 192 5.15 24.97 7.73
N TYR A 193 4.20 24.14 7.30
CA TYR A 193 3.30 23.38 8.18
C TYR A 193 3.84 22.00 8.56
N ALA A 194 4.95 21.54 7.97
CA ALA A 194 5.51 20.22 8.32
C ALA A 194 5.94 20.13 9.80
N ALA A 195 6.44 21.23 10.35
CA ALA A 195 6.80 21.31 11.77
C ALA A 195 5.58 21.24 12.71
N GLU A 196 4.40 21.56 12.22
CA GLU A 196 3.14 21.51 12.98
C GLU A 196 2.44 20.15 12.85
N GLY A 197 2.95 19.27 11.99
CA GLY A 197 2.46 17.90 11.83
C GLY A 197 1.18 17.76 11.01
N TRP A 198 0.85 18.72 10.14
CA TRP A 198 -0.32 18.65 9.29
C TRP A 198 0.00 18.90 7.81
N ILE A 199 -0.92 18.56 6.92
CA ILE A 199 -0.84 18.73 5.47
C ILE A 199 -2.09 19.45 4.94
N PRO A 200 -1.96 20.30 3.89
CA PRO A 200 -3.10 21.02 3.33
C PRO A 200 -3.97 20.10 2.46
N ALA A 201 -5.26 20.06 2.74
CA ALA A 201 -6.24 19.26 2.02
C ALA A 201 -6.80 19.93 0.75
N GLY A 202 -6.31 21.07 0.34
CA GLY A 202 -6.81 21.80 -0.83
C GLY A 202 -8.20 22.40 -0.61
N THR A 203 -9.08 22.29 -1.61
CA THR A 203 -10.36 23.02 -1.62
C THR A 203 -11.54 22.20 -1.12
N ALA A 204 -11.38 20.93 -0.92
CA ALA A 204 -12.42 20.05 -0.40
C ALA A 204 -11.85 18.72 0.08
N VAL A 205 -12.61 18.06 0.94
CA VAL A 205 -12.51 16.63 1.23
C VAL A 205 -13.86 15.96 0.97
N TRP A 206 -13.83 14.72 0.52
CA TRP A 206 -15.02 13.96 0.16
C TRP A 206 -15.30 12.87 1.19
N TYR A 207 -16.54 12.74 1.63
CA TYR A 207 -16.96 11.81 2.68
C TYR A 207 -18.14 10.95 2.24
N PHE A 208 -18.31 9.82 2.91
CA PHE A 208 -19.46 8.93 2.71
C PHE A 208 -20.69 9.48 3.45
N ASP A 209 -21.75 9.81 2.70
CA ASP A 209 -23.01 10.31 3.26
C ASP A 209 -23.87 9.18 3.91
N LYS A 210 -23.54 7.95 3.59
CA LYS A 210 -24.24 6.75 4.11
C LYS A 210 -23.24 5.79 4.75
N GLN A 211 -23.78 4.90 5.58
CA GLN A 211 -22.98 3.86 6.22
C GLN A 211 -22.37 2.92 5.17
N VAL A 212 -21.09 2.69 5.29
CA VAL A 212 -20.32 1.82 4.39
C VAL A 212 -19.50 0.82 5.20
N GLN A 213 -19.84 -0.47 5.04
CA GLN A 213 -19.10 -1.57 5.64
C GLN A 213 -18.13 -2.15 4.60
N LEU A 214 -16.84 -2.11 4.88
CA LEU A 214 -15.81 -2.70 4.03
C LEU A 214 -15.22 -3.93 4.71
N GLU A 215 -15.50 -5.12 4.17
CA GLU A 215 -15.01 -6.38 4.72
C GLU A 215 -13.48 -6.45 4.72
N ALA A 216 -12.92 -7.28 5.62
CA ALA A 216 -11.49 -7.53 5.71
C ALA A 216 -10.89 -7.95 4.36
N GLY A 217 -9.82 -7.27 3.93
CA GLY A 217 -9.13 -7.58 2.68
C GLY A 217 -9.92 -7.25 1.40
N LYS A 218 -11.06 -6.54 1.51
CA LYS A 218 -11.84 -6.09 0.35
C LYS A 218 -11.48 -4.69 -0.10
N GLU A 219 -11.92 -4.39 -1.30
CA GLU A 219 -11.67 -3.16 -2.03
C GLU A 219 -12.97 -2.42 -2.30
N LEU A 220 -12.87 -1.10 -2.38
CA LEU A 220 -13.95 -0.20 -2.76
C LEU A 220 -13.42 0.79 -3.79
N VAL A 221 -14.06 0.84 -4.95
CA VAL A 221 -13.70 1.75 -6.05
C VAL A 221 -14.51 3.03 -5.95
N ILE A 222 -13.86 4.17 -6.04
CA ILE A 222 -14.48 5.50 -6.10
C ILE A 222 -14.10 6.16 -7.41
N ALA A 223 -15.08 6.38 -8.29
CA ALA A 223 -14.91 7.19 -9.49
C ALA A 223 -14.73 8.66 -9.09
N LEU A 224 -13.62 9.27 -9.51
CA LEU A 224 -13.29 10.67 -9.20
C LEU A 224 -13.98 11.64 -10.14
N ASN A 225 -14.12 11.24 -11.41
CA ASN A 225 -14.83 11.99 -12.45
C ASN A 225 -15.68 11.00 -13.25
N GLY A 226 -16.89 11.38 -13.62
CA GLY A 226 -17.71 10.63 -14.56
C GLY A 226 -17.91 9.14 -14.22
N ALA A 227 -18.79 8.84 -13.27
CA ALA A 227 -19.14 7.46 -12.90
C ALA A 227 -20.04 6.80 -13.97
N ILE A 228 -19.52 6.64 -15.17
CA ILE A 228 -20.20 6.13 -16.38
C ILE A 228 -19.29 5.11 -17.09
N ASP A 229 -19.80 4.47 -18.12
CA ASP A 229 -19.01 3.58 -18.98
C ASP A 229 -18.22 4.40 -20.02
N HIS A 230 -16.98 4.73 -19.71
CA HIS A 230 -16.11 5.48 -20.61
C HIS A 230 -15.59 4.67 -21.80
N THR A 231 -15.71 3.33 -21.77
CA THR A 231 -15.34 2.47 -22.90
C THR A 231 -16.23 2.69 -24.13
N GLN A 232 -17.42 3.28 -23.91
CA GLN A 232 -18.31 3.67 -25.00
C GLN A 232 -17.80 4.89 -25.80
N THR A 233 -16.84 5.63 -25.23
CA THR A 233 -16.26 6.82 -25.87
C THR A 233 -14.84 6.57 -26.34
N TYR A 234 -14.03 5.87 -25.56
CA TYR A 234 -12.61 5.57 -25.85
C TYR A 234 -12.32 4.10 -25.55
N SER A 235 -11.80 3.38 -26.54
CA SER A 235 -11.63 1.92 -26.48
C SER A 235 -10.66 1.44 -25.39
N GLN A 236 -9.71 2.28 -24.99
CA GLN A 236 -8.70 1.98 -23.96
C GLN A 236 -9.09 2.52 -22.58
N SER A 237 -10.28 3.09 -22.43
CA SER A 237 -10.76 3.62 -21.17
C SER A 237 -11.35 2.52 -20.27
N VAL A 238 -11.83 2.89 -19.10
CA VAL A 238 -12.40 1.98 -18.10
C VAL A 238 -13.91 2.18 -17.98
N ASN A 239 -14.61 1.11 -17.62
CA ASN A 239 -16.02 1.17 -17.28
C ASN A 239 -16.17 1.44 -15.78
N LEU A 240 -16.62 2.67 -15.45
CA LEU A 240 -16.91 3.07 -14.07
C LEU A 240 -18.41 2.97 -13.72
N ALA A 241 -19.24 2.46 -14.62
CA ALA A 241 -20.67 2.18 -14.40
C ALA A 241 -20.87 0.81 -13.74
N ASN A 242 -20.61 0.68 -12.45
CA ASN A 242 -20.72 -0.58 -11.71
C ASN A 242 -21.54 -0.41 -10.43
N ARG A 243 -22.42 -1.39 -10.12
CA ARG A 243 -23.30 -1.36 -8.95
C ARG A 243 -22.58 -1.32 -7.60
N THR A 244 -21.34 -1.82 -7.56
CA THR A 244 -20.53 -1.85 -6.34
C THR A 244 -19.60 -0.65 -6.20
N TYR A 245 -19.56 0.24 -7.20
CA TYR A 245 -18.70 1.41 -7.18
C TYR A 245 -19.38 2.59 -6.51
N TYR A 246 -18.55 3.44 -5.96
CA TYR A 246 -18.89 4.74 -5.40
C TYR A 246 -18.42 5.84 -6.35
N CYS A 247 -18.89 7.06 -6.15
CA CYS A 247 -18.42 8.19 -6.96
C CYS A 247 -18.49 9.52 -6.20
N LEU A 248 -17.61 10.43 -6.60
CA LEU A 248 -17.69 11.82 -6.17
C LEU A 248 -18.83 12.48 -6.95
N TYR A 249 -19.95 12.73 -6.28
CA TYR A 249 -21.09 13.38 -6.89
C TYR A 249 -21.88 14.23 -5.89
N ASP A 250 -21.57 15.51 -5.88
CA ASP A 250 -22.23 16.51 -5.06
C ASP A 250 -22.47 17.78 -5.89
N ILE A 251 -23.62 17.85 -6.56
CA ILE A 251 -23.94 18.94 -7.48
C ILE A 251 -24.32 20.25 -6.78
N GLU A 252 -24.54 20.22 -5.46
CA GLU A 252 -24.78 21.43 -4.66
C GLU A 252 -23.50 22.22 -4.52
N ASP A 253 -22.36 21.54 -4.34
CA ASP A 253 -21.05 22.14 -4.19
C ASP A 253 -20.25 22.13 -5.48
N PHE A 254 -20.33 21.09 -6.28
CA PHE A 254 -19.56 20.90 -7.51
C PHE A 254 -20.46 20.55 -8.70
N ASN A 255 -20.98 21.57 -9.39
CA ASN A 255 -21.97 21.43 -10.45
C ASN A 255 -21.40 21.46 -11.89
N ASN A 256 -20.11 21.30 -12.07
CA ASN A 256 -19.52 21.28 -13.39
C ASN A 256 -19.74 19.93 -14.09
N ALA A 257 -20.72 19.89 -14.99
CA ALA A 257 -21.11 18.66 -15.68
C ALA A 257 -20.00 18.01 -16.54
N LYS A 258 -18.93 18.71 -16.84
CA LYS A 258 -17.76 18.14 -17.51
C LYS A 258 -17.03 17.17 -16.60
N TYR A 259 -16.95 17.46 -15.31
CA TYR A 259 -16.28 16.62 -14.29
C TYR A 259 -17.27 15.65 -13.62
N TYR A 260 -18.51 16.09 -13.45
CA TYR A 260 -19.57 15.34 -12.76
C TYR A 260 -20.81 15.20 -13.66
N PRO A 261 -20.70 14.43 -14.76
CA PRO A 261 -21.91 14.01 -15.48
C PRO A 261 -22.78 13.17 -14.55
N SER A 262 -24.08 13.09 -14.83
CA SER A 262 -24.96 12.22 -14.06
C SER A 262 -24.40 10.81 -14.01
N PRO A 263 -24.21 10.23 -12.81
CA PRO A 263 -23.75 8.86 -12.68
C PRO A 263 -24.67 7.87 -13.39
N SER A 264 -24.12 6.72 -13.77
CA SER A 264 -24.89 5.62 -14.33
C SER A 264 -26.02 5.19 -13.37
N GLU A 265 -27.18 4.88 -13.89
CA GLU A 265 -28.33 4.33 -13.13
C GLU A 265 -27.98 2.99 -12.41
N LEU A 266 -26.89 2.34 -12.78
CA LEU A 266 -26.38 1.17 -12.07
C LEU A 266 -25.86 1.50 -10.68
N ILE A 267 -25.39 2.73 -10.43
CA ILE A 267 -24.81 3.15 -9.16
C ILE A 267 -25.93 3.71 -8.28
N SER A 268 -26.10 3.13 -7.09
CA SER A 268 -27.05 3.64 -6.10
C SER A 268 -26.72 5.07 -5.69
N THR A 269 -27.73 5.89 -5.45
CA THR A 269 -27.56 7.24 -4.87
C THR A 269 -26.91 7.19 -3.49
N ASP A 270 -27.02 6.06 -2.75
CA ASP A 270 -26.35 5.85 -1.48
C ASP A 270 -24.82 5.70 -1.65
N HIS A 271 -24.33 5.52 -2.87
CA HIS A 271 -22.92 5.43 -3.21
C HIS A 271 -22.32 6.78 -3.65
N TYR A 272 -23.08 7.88 -3.54
CA TYR A 272 -22.58 9.21 -3.87
C TYR A 272 -21.88 9.82 -2.67
N LEU A 273 -20.58 10.10 -2.79
CA LEU A 273 -19.84 10.87 -1.80
C LEU A 273 -20.25 12.34 -1.89
N LYS A 274 -20.30 12.99 -0.74
CA LYS A 274 -20.53 14.42 -0.56
C LYS A 274 -19.23 15.13 -0.22
N ALA A 275 -19.21 16.44 -0.37
CA ALA A 275 -18.03 17.25 -0.15
C ALA A 275 -18.18 18.19 1.05
N TYR A 276 -17.13 18.31 1.85
CA TYR A 276 -16.89 19.51 2.65
C TYR A 276 -16.02 20.43 1.83
N LYS A 277 -16.61 21.51 1.34
CA LYS A 277 -15.96 22.45 0.41
C LYS A 277 -15.49 23.71 1.13
N TYR A 278 -14.24 24.05 0.93
CA TYR A 278 -13.61 25.21 1.55
C TYR A 278 -13.26 26.30 0.54
N GLY A 279 -13.00 25.93 -0.70
CA GLY A 279 -12.55 26.83 -1.75
C GLY A 279 -13.69 27.33 -2.65
N LEU A 280 -13.33 28.21 -3.53
CA LEU A 280 -14.17 28.63 -4.63
C LEU A 280 -14.00 27.66 -5.81
N GLY A 281 -14.97 27.63 -6.69
CA GLY A 281 -14.95 26.79 -7.88
C GLY A 281 -16.13 25.84 -7.92
N ASN A 282 -16.38 25.25 -9.08
CA ASN A 282 -17.50 24.36 -9.34
C ASN A 282 -17.04 22.94 -9.75
N ALA A 283 -15.75 22.66 -9.56
CA ALA A 283 -15.12 21.35 -9.75
C ALA A 283 -13.95 21.17 -8.80
N TRP A 284 -13.63 19.93 -8.50
CA TRP A 284 -12.42 19.48 -7.79
C TRP A 284 -11.55 18.70 -8.78
N PRO A 285 -10.75 19.42 -9.60
CA PRO A 285 -10.03 18.79 -10.70
C PRO A 285 -8.88 17.94 -10.19
N VAL A 286 -8.77 16.72 -10.74
CA VAL A 286 -7.66 15.81 -10.49
C VAL A 286 -6.69 15.89 -11.65
N SER A 287 -5.44 16.23 -11.36
CA SER A 287 -4.38 16.31 -12.36
C SER A 287 -3.94 14.93 -12.84
N GLN A 288 -3.55 14.84 -14.11
CA GLN A 288 -2.86 13.65 -14.65
C GLN A 288 -1.38 13.56 -14.21
N PHE A 289 -0.85 14.62 -13.61
CA PHE A 289 0.58 14.76 -13.30
C PHE A 289 0.81 14.78 -11.79
N GLY A 290 0.92 13.56 -11.21
CA GLY A 290 1.40 13.37 -9.85
C GLY A 290 0.60 14.07 -8.73
N PRO A 291 -0.74 13.98 -8.68
CA PRO A 291 -1.47 14.45 -7.52
C PRO A 291 -1.17 13.53 -6.32
N ALA A 292 -1.11 14.09 -5.12
CA ALA A 292 -0.99 13.33 -3.90
C ALA A 292 -2.35 13.22 -3.21
N PHE A 293 -2.83 12.01 -2.99
CA PHE A 293 -4.08 11.73 -2.31
C PHE A 293 -3.83 11.23 -0.89
N PHE A 294 -4.81 11.44 -0.04
CA PHE A 294 -4.85 10.85 1.29
C PHE A 294 -6.27 10.40 1.64
N VAL A 295 -6.37 9.42 2.52
CA VAL A 295 -7.58 9.01 3.19
C VAL A 295 -7.34 9.14 4.69
N PHE A 296 -8.29 9.71 5.42
CA PHE A 296 -8.13 9.95 6.85
C PHE A 296 -9.45 9.79 7.60
N ARG A 297 -9.33 9.63 8.90
CA ARG A 297 -10.40 9.66 9.88
C ARG A 297 -9.88 10.40 11.11
N PRO A 298 -10.63 11.36 11.69
CA PRO A 298 -10.26 11.95 12.96
C PRO A 298 -10.28 10.91 14.09
N GLU A 299 -9.27 10.92 14.96
CA GLU A 299 -9.16 9.91 16.03
C GLU A 299 -10.04 10.19 17.25
N SER A 300 -10.27 11.46 17.60
CA SER A 300 -10.91 11.87 18.85
C SER A 300 -12.16 12.72 18.68
N THR A 301 -12.64 12.88 17.45
CA THR A 301 -13.83 13.69 17.12
C THR A 301 -14.56 13.10 15.92
N THR A 302 -15.73 13.62 15.58
CA THR A 302 -16.41 13.27 14.32
C THR A 302 -15.79 14.03 13.15
N LEU A 303 -15.94 13.50 11.94
CA LEU A 303 -15.48 14.19 10.74
C LEU A 303 -16.13 15.57 10.59
N GLN A 304 -17.44 15.70 10.87
CA GLN A 304 -18.12 16.99 10.86
C GLN A 304 -17.51 17.99 11.85
N ALA A 305 -17.30 17.57 13.10
CA ALA A 305 -16.70 18.46 14.09
C ALA A 305 -15.26 18.86 13.75
N PHE A 306 -14.51 17.94 13.13
CA PHE A 306 -13.15 18.22 12.65
C PHE A 306 -13.14 19.29 11.53
N VAL A 307 -14.03 19.16 10.54
CA VAL A 307 -14.06 20.10 9.40
C VAL A 307 -14.68 21.46 9.78
N ASP A 308 -15.49 21.51 10.83
CA ASP A 308 -16.08 22.76 11.36
C ASP A 308 -15.15 23.50 12.33
N ASP A 309 -14.09 22.84 12.81
CA ASP A 309 -13.13 23.45 13.73
C ASP A 309 -12.24 24.44 13.00
N ALA A 310 -12.30 25.72 13.40
CA ALA A 310 -11.48 26.77 12.80
C ALA A 310 -9.97 26.54 12.94
N SER A 311 -9.53 25.75 13.92
CA SER A 311 -8.11 25.40 14.08
C SER A 311 -7.59 24.43 13.03
N THR A 312 -8.49 23.66 12.40
CA THR A 312 -8.15 22.75 11.28
C THR A 312 -8.24 23.42 9.90
N THR A 313 -8.70 24.67 9.84
CA THR A 313 -8.83 25.45 8.62
C THR A 313 -7.79 26.55 8.57
N ASN A 314 -6.92 26.53 7.58
CA ASN A 314 -5.91 27.56 7.35
C ASN A 314 -6.24 28.37 6.09
N LEU A 315 -6.19 29.69 6.21
CA LEU A 315 -6.39 30.59 5.08
C LEU A 315 -5.04 31.03 4.55
N TYR A 316 -4.72 30.62 3.33
CA TYR A 316 -3.50 31.00 2.65
C TYR A 316 -3.81 31.74 1.35
N GLY A 317 -3.32 32.98 1.21
CA GLY A 317 -3.54 33.79 0.01
C GLY A 317 -5.01 34.02 -0.34
N GLY A 318 -5.91 34.01 0.64
CA GLY A 318 -7.35 34.17 0.47
C GLY A 318 -8.12 32.89 0.11
N SER A 319 -7.46 31.75 0.09
CA SER A 319 -8.10 30.44 -0.09
C SER A 319 -8.05 29.66 1.22
N ALA A 320 -9.15 28.99 1.56
CA ALA A 320 -9.15 28.05 2.66
C ALA A 320 -8.43 26.77 2.23
N SER A 321 -7.53 26.28 3.09
CA SER A 321 -6.94 24.95 2.98
C SER A 321 -7.01 24.26 4.33
N GLN A 322 -7.23 22.98 4.32
CA GLN A 322 -7.25 22.20 5.57
C GLN A 322 -5.90 21.59 5.87
N PRO A 323 -5.59 21.43 7.16
CA PRO A 323 -4.42 20.66 7.61
C PRO A 323 -4.54 19.19 7.30
#